data_227aeae6885b2dc917fe1ee8bea36e45
#
_entry.id   227aeae6885b2dc917fe1ee8bea36e45
#
_cell.length_a   1.000
_cell.length_b   1.000
_cell.length_c   1.000
_cell.angle_alpha   90.00
_cell.angle_beta   90.00
_cell.angle_gamma   90.00
#
_symmetry.space_group_name_H-M   'P 1'
#
loop_
_entity.id
_entity.type
_entity.pdbx_description
1 polymer ?
#
loop_
_entity_poly.entity_id
_entity_poly.type
_entity_poly.pdbx_seq_one_letter_code
_entity_poly.pdbx_strand_id
1 'polypeptide(L)'
;VTGHKDPTPEEMEEALSKAKEDWVEARDRDEAIGIFLKAAAVAMDRGVFFVVKGPVVSVWTGFPEAVDEALKGVEIKLSEAPAIKGVIEGKNTYKGIGPASEGVFQDFYKGLGTAEAPKEVIICPVLINEQVISVFFGDNQPSGRSIKAQGYLGTLSRKLCMSLEVLILKKKIMEM
;
A
#
# COMPACT_ATOMS: atom_id res chain seq x y z
N VAL A 1 5.07 -13.21 17.84
CA VAL A 1 4.33 -12.81 18.16
C VAL A 1 3.19 -13.05 18.06
N THR A 2 2.78 -12.88 18.21
CA THR A 2 1.77 -13.14 18.49
C THR A 2 0.87 -12.12 18.55
N GLY A 3 -0.10 -12.03 18.56
CA GLY A 3 -1.01 -10.99 18.67
C GLY A 3 -1.64 -10.53 17.37
N HIS A 4 -1.04 -10.85 16.27
CA HIS A 4 -1.63 -10.50 14.97
C HIS A 4 -2.71 -11.51 14.63
N LYS A 5 -3.93 -11.01 14.55
CA LYS A 5 -5.11 -11.80 14.22
C LYS A 5 -5.80 -11.14 13.02
N ASP A 6 -6.61 -11.92 12.32
CA ASP A 6 -7.46 -11.34 11.29
C ASP A 6 -8.41 -10.35 11.96
N PRO A 7 -8.60 -9.16 11.37
CA PRO A 7 -9.57 -8.20 11.89
C PRO A 7 -10.98 -8.75 11.72
N THR A 8 -11.86 -8.43 12.65
CA THR A 8 -13.27 -8.78 12.50
C THR A 8 -13.91 -7.85 11.46
N PRO A 9 -15.05 -8.26 10.86
CA PRO A 9 -15.78 -7.37 9.98
C PRO A 9 -16.13 -6.03 10.63
N GLU A 10 -16.45 -6.05 11.92
CA GLU A 10 -16.78 -4.83 12.68
C GLU A 10 -15.57 -3.91 12.81
N GLU A 11 -14.41 -4.47 13.07
CA GLU A 11 -13.16 -3.71 13.17
C GLU A 11 -12.81 -3.05 11.84
N MET A 12 -12.99 -3.77 10.73
CA MET A 12 -12.74 -3.22 9.40
C MET A 12 -13.74 -2.12 9.05
N GLU A 13 -15.02 -2.33 9.38
CA GLU A 13 -16.05 -1.32 9.14
C GLU A 13 -15.79 -0.05 9.94
N GLU A 14 -15.39 -0.18 11.19
CA GLU A 14 -15.04 0.94 12.05
C GLU A 14 -13.83 1.69 11.51
N ALA A 15 -12.78 0.96 11.09
CA ALA A 15 -11.59 1.57 10.51
C ALA A 15 -11.90 2.31 9.20
N LEU A 16 -12.77 1.74 8.36
CA LEU A 16 -13.19 2.37 7.12
C LEU A 16 -13.98 3.65 7.39
N SER A 17 -14.91 3.61 8.36
CA SER A 17 -15.68 4.78 8.74
C SER A 17 -14.79 5.91 9.24
N LYS A 18 -13.83 5.56 10.08
CA LYS A 18 -12.86 6.53 10.61
C LYS A 18 -12.02 7.14 9.48
N ALA A 19 -11.56 6.30 8.55
CA ALA A 19 -10.79 6.78 7.40
C ALA A 19 -11.60 7.76 6.55
N LYS A 20 -12.88 7.46 6.30
CA LYS A 20 -13.76 8.34 5.54
C LYS A 20 -13.91 9.70 6.20
N GLU A 21 -14.08 9.73 7.52
CA GLU A 21 -14.16 10.99 8.27
C GLU A 21 -12.85 11.77 8.16
N ASP A 22 -11.74 11.10 8.35
CA ASP A 22 -10.43 11.74 8.32
C ASP A 22 -10.09 12.28 6.92
N TRP A 23 -10.48 11.57 5.86
CA TRP A 23 -10.24 12.04 4.49
C TRP A 23 -11.00 13.32 4.15
N VAL A 24 -12.16 13.53 4.75
CA VAL A 24 -12.91 14.79 4.54
C VAL A 24 -12.08 15.99 4.97
N GLU A 25 -11.27 15.82 6.01
CA GLU A 25 -10.47 16.90 6.58
C GLU A 25 -9.01 16.88 6.13
N ALA A 26 -8.60 15.93 5.32
CA ALA A 26 -7.22 15.85 4.81
C ALA A 26 -6.89 17.09 3.98
N ARG A 27 -5.76 17.70 4.26
CA ARG A 27 -5.32 18.94 3.62
C ARG A 27 -4.36 18.72 2.48
N ASP A 28 -3.66 17.61 2.47
CA ASP A 28 -2.66 17.33 1.47
C ASP A 28 -2.51 15.83 1.22
N ARG A 29 -1.70 15.51 0.24
CA ARG A 29 -1.43 14.14 -0.18
C ARG A 29 -0.87 13.29 0.96
N ASP A 30 0.04 13.84 1.72
CA ASP A 30 0.73 13.09 2.77
C ASP A 30 -0.25 12.67 3.88
N GLU A 31 -1.16 13.57 4.24
CA GLU A 31 -2.22 13.25 5.19
C GLU A 31 -3.14 12.16 4.63
N ALA A 32 -3.52 12.27 3.36
CA ALA A 32 -4.42 11.30 2.72
C ALA A 32 -3.78 9.89 2.69
N ILE A 33 -2.50 9.81 2.35
CA ILE A 33 -1.76 8.54 2.32
C ILE A 33 -1.63 7.97 3.74
N GLY A 34 -1.33 8.82 4.72
CA GLY A 34 -1.23 8.42 6.12
C GLY A 34 -2.52 7.81 6.65
N ILE A 35 -3.66 8.37 6.28
CA ILE A 35 -4.98 7.83 6.63
C ILE A 35 -5.16 6.43 6.04
N PHE A 36 -4.81 6.26 4.77
CA PHE A 36 -4.87 4.96 4.11
C PHE A 36 -4.02 3.92 4.84
N LEU A 37 -2.77 4.27 5.15
CA LEU A 37 -1.85 3.33 5.78
C LEU A 37 -2.30 2.93 7.18
N LYS A 38 -2.83 3.87 7.94
CA LYS A 38 -3.36 3.58 9.27
C LYS A 38 -4.53 2.58 9.19
N ALA A 39 -5.41 2.77 8.22
CA ALA A 39 -6.52 1.85 8.01
C ALA A 39 -6.05 0.50 7.46
N ALA A 40 -5.06 0.49 6.57
CA ALA A 40 -4.50 -0.75 6.03
C ALA A 40 -3.80 -1.57 7.12
N ALA A 41 -3.16 -0.92 8.09
CA ALA A 41 -2.48 -1.58 9.20
C ALA A 41 -3.43 -2.35 10.12
N VAL A 42 -4.72 -2.07 10.07
CA VAL A 42 -5.72 -2.84 10.81
C VAL A 42 -5.81 -4.27 10.26
N ALA A 43 -5.60 -4.43 8.96
CA ALA A 43 -5.79 -5.71 8.27
C ALA A 43 -4.49 -6.40 7.86
N MET A 44 -3.37 -5.69 7.81
CA MET A 44 -2.10 -6.21 7.33
C MET A 44 -1.02 -6.02 8.39
N ASP A 45 -0.12 -6.99 8.48
CA ASP A 45 1.00 -6.91 9.43
C ASP A 45 2.10 -5.97 8.96
N ARG A 46 2.37 -5.96 7.65
CA ARG A 46 3.38 -5.08 7.05
C ARG A 46 2.84 -4.47 5.78
N GLY A 47 3.27 -3.26 5.48
CA GLY A 47 2.88 -2.60 4.24
C GLY A 47 3.90 -1.57 3.80
N VAL A 48 4.01 -1.41 2.49
CA VAL A 48 4.90 -0.43 1.88
C VAL A 48 4.11 0.31 0.80
N PHE A 49 4.19 1.63 0.84
CA PHE A 49 3.53 2.48 -0.15
C PHE A 49 4.58 3.03 -1.10
N PHE A 50 4.45 2.65 -2.36
CA PHE A 50 5.36 3.10 -3.42
C PHE A 50 4.76 4.23 -4.22
N VAL A 51 5.61 5.13 -4.70
CA VAL A 51 5.23 6.13 -5.70
C VAL A 51 5.84 5.71 -7.03
N VAL A 52 5.05 5.76 -8.09
CA VAL A 52 5.51 5.42 -9.44
C VAL A 52 6.23 6.63 -10.05
N LYS A 53 7.47 6.44 -10.46
CA LYS A 53 8.31 7.47 -11.08
C LYS A 53 8.86 6.95 -12.40
N GLY A 54 8.03 6.95 -13.43
CA GLY A 54 8.43 6.43 -14.75
C GLY A 54 8.77 4.94 -14.68
N PRO A 55 10.01 4.53 -14.99
CA PRO A 55 10.39 3.11 -15.02
C PRO A 55 10.74 2.54 -13.64
N VAL A 56 10.63 3.35 -12.57
CA VAL A 56 10.95 2.90 -11.21
C VAL A 56 9.79 3.19 -10.27
N VAL A 57 9.74 2.42 -9.16
CA VAL A 57 8.90 2.75 -8.02
C VAL A 57 9.81 3.08 -6.85
N SER A 58 9.42 4.08 -6.06
CA SER A 58 10.18 4.53 -4.91
C SER A 58 9.35 4.34 -3.66
N VAL A 59 9.95 3.82 -2.59
CA VAL A 59 9.25 3.68 -1.31
C VAL A 59 9.01 5.06 -0.72
N TRP A 60 7.74 5.38 -0.50
CA TRP A 60 7.33 6.62 0.14
C TRP A 60 7.32 6.46 1.65
N THR A 61 6.64 5.44 2.13
CA THR A 61 6.49 5.17 3.56
C THR A 61 6.01 3.73 3.74
N GLY A 62 6.05 3.23 4.96
CA GLY A 62 5.60 1.88 5.27
C GLY A 62 5.26 1.70 6.74
N PHE A 63 4.76 0.53 7.07
CA PHE A 63 4.50 0.16 8.46
C PHE A 63 4.88 -1.31 8.69
N PRO A 64 5.23 -1.72 9.92
CA PRO A 64 5.45 -0.87 11.09
C PRO A 64 6.64 0.09 10.90
N GLU A 65 6.92 0.91 11.91
CA GLU A 65 7.95 1.94 11.85
C GLU A 65 9.32 1.42 11.42
N ALA A 66 9.70 0.22 11.85
CA ALA A 66 10.98 -0.38 11.47
C ALA A 66 11.08 -0.60 9.96
N VAL A 67 9.96 -0.92 9.29
CA VAL A 67 9.90 -1.07 7.85
C VAL A 67 10.08 0.29 7.16
N ASP A 68 9.40 1.31 7.67
CA ASP A 68 9.53 2.67 7.15
C ASP A 68 10.98 3.14 7.23
N GLU A 69 11.62 2.98 8.38
CA GLU A 69 13.01 3.40 8.58
C GLU A 69 13.97 2.66 7.65
N ALA A 70 13.76 1.35 7.44
CA ALA A 70 14.65 0.53 6.64
C ALA A 70 14.51 0.77 5.14
N LEU A 71 13.30 1.08 4.66
CA LEU A 71 13.01 1.08 3.24
C LEU A 71 12.72 2.45 2.63
N LYS A 72 12.51 3.47 3.43
CA LYS A 72 12.15 4.80 2.91
C LYS A 72 13.16 5.29 1.89
N GLY A 73 12.66 5.66 0.71
CA GLY A 73 13.51 6.15 -0.36
C GLY A 73 14.14 5.08 -1.25
N VAL A 74 13.96 3.80 -0.90
CA VAL A 74 14.47 2.71 -1.73
C VAL A 74 13.75 2.71 -3.07
N GLU A 75 14.50 2.57 -4.17
CA GLU A 75 13.94 2.50 -5.51
C GLU A 75 14.07 1.11 -6.10
N ILE A 76 13.05 0.69 -6.82
CA ILE A 76 13.03 -0.59 -7.51
C ILE A 76 12.68 -0.33 -8.97
N LYS A 77 13.52 -0.85 -9.88
CA LYS A 77 13.24 -0.77 -11.32
C LYS A 77 12.10 -1.73 -11.65
N LEU A 78 11.11 -1.25 -12.39
CA LEU A 78 9.97 -2.08 -12.78
C LEU A 78 10.39 -3.27 -13.64
N SER A 79 11.47 -3.15 -14.41
CA SER A 79 12.02 -4.27 -15.19
C SER A 79 12.47 -5.44 -14.31
N GLU A 80 12.77 -5.18 -13.03
CA GLU A 80 13.19 -6.18 -12.06
C GLU A 80 12.06 -6.60 -11.11
N ALA A 81 10.86 -6.08 -11.32
CA ALA A 81 9.71 -6.33 -10.44
C ALA A 81 8.44 -6.63 -11.28
N PRO A 82 8.38 -7.78 -11.95
CA PRO A 82 7.26 -8.11 -12.83
C PRO A 82 5.88 -8.05 -12.17
N ALA A 83 5.77 -8.45 -10.91
CA ALA A 83 4.49 -8.45 -10.20
C ALA A 83 3.97 -7.02 -10.02
N ILE A 84 4.85 -6.10 -9.63
CA ILE A 84 4.49 -4.69 -9.47
C ILE A 84 4.18 -4.06 -10.83
N LYS A 85 5.03 -4.34 -11.82
CA LYS A 85 4.83 -3.85 -13.19
C LYS A 85 3.48 -4.31 -13.74
N GLY A 86 3.12 -5.57 -13.50
CA GLY A 86 1.83 -6.13 -13.93
C GLY A 86 0.64 -5.41 -13.31
N VAL A 87 0.73 -5.04 -12.03
CA VAL A 87 -0.31 -4.28 -11.35
C VAL A 87 -0.46 -2.88 -11.97
N ILE A 88 0.66 -2.24 -12.28
CA ILE A 88 0.64 -0.90 -12.89
C ILE A 88 0.03 -0.95 -14.30
N GLU A 89 0.46 -1.88 -15.12
CA GLU A 89 -0.02 -2.00 -16.49
C GLU A 89 -1.47 -2.47 -16.58
N GLY A 90 -1.82 -3.45 -15.73
CA GLY A 90 -3.18 -4.00 -15.72
C GLY A 90 -4.18 -3.20 -14.91
N LYS A 91 -3.71 -2.31 -14.05
CA LYS A 91 -4.56 -1.49 -13.16
C LYS A 91 -5.46 -2.33 -12.26
N ASN A 92 -4.99 -3.52 -11.90
CA ASN A 92 -5.73 -4.48 -11.09
C ASN A 92 -4.91 -4.91 -9.88
N THR A 93 -5.60 -5.21 -8.79
CA THR A 93 -4.96 -5.76 -7.60
C THR A 93 -4.42 -7.17 -7.88
N TYR A 94 -3.20 -7.42 -7.43
CA TYR A 94 -2.61 -8.75 -7.42
C TYR A 94 -2.67 -9.30 -6.00
N LYS A 95 -3.15 -10.51 -5.85
CA LYS A 95 -3.06 -11.26 -4.60
C LYS A 95 -2.56 -12.65 -4.94
N GLY A 96 -1.47 -13.04 -4.35
CA GLY A 96 -0.88 -14.35 -4.65
C GLY A 96 0.48 -14.51 -4.00
N ILE A 97 1.25 -15.46 -4.52
CA ILE A 97 2.58 -15.78 -4.01
C ILE A 97 3.47 -14.55 -4.14
N GLY A 98 4.25 -14.26 -3.10
CA GLY A 98 5.21 -13.16 -3.13
C GLY A 98 6.30 -13.41 -4.15
N PRO A 99 6.83 -12.34 -4.78
CA PRO A 99 7.99 -12.48 -5.66
C PRO A 99 9.13 -13.20 -4.96
N ALA A 100 9.89 -14.02 -5.71
CA ALA A 100 11.00 -14.77 -5.15
C ALA A 100 12.04 -13.82 -4.51
N SER A 101 12.68 -14.29 -3.43
CA SER A 101 13.72 -13.53 -2.74
C SER A 101 15.02 -13.58 -3.55
N GLU A 102 15.02 -12.89 -4.69
CA GLU A 102 16.12 -12.83 -5.64
C GLU A 102 16.28 -11.39 -6.12
N GLY A 103 17.50 -11.03 -6.52
CA GLY A 103 17.76 -9.69 -7.05
C GLY A 103 17.31 -8.61 -6.08
N VAL A 104 16.57 -7.64 -6.59
CA VAL A 104 16.09 -6.49 -5.78
C VAL A 104 15.20 -6.92 -4.62
N PHE A 105 14.46 -8.02 -4.77
CA PHE A 105 13.56 -8.47 -3.72
C PHE A 105 14.31 -9.08 -2.53
N GLN A 106 15.53 -9.56 -2.71
CA GLN A 106 16.33 -10.05 -1.61
C GLN A 106 16.59 -8.93 -0.60
N ASP A 107 17.03 -7.77 -1.09
CA ASP A 107 17.28 -6.60 -0.25
C ASP A 107 15.98 -6.00 0.29
N PHE A 108 14.95 -5.99 -0.55
CA PHE A 108 13.64 -5.47 -0.15
C PHE A 108 13.08 -6.27 1.04
N TYR A 109 13.14 -7.60 0.98
CA TYR A 109 12.65 -8.44 2.08
C TYR A 109 13.50 -8.31 3.34
N LYS A 110 14.80 -8.11 3.20
CA LYS A 110 15.66 -7.82 4.35
C LYS A 110 15.21 -6.54 5.03
N GLY A 111 14.89 -5.51 4.26
CA GLY A 111 14.35 -4.26 4.79
C GLY A 111 13.00 -4.45 5.48
N LEU A 112 12.20 -5.40 5.00
CA LEU A 112 10.95 -5.77 5.64
C LEU A 112 11.15 -6.59 6.93
N GLY A 113 12.36 -7.08 7.17
CA GLY A 113 12.69 -7.83 8.37
C GLY A 113 12.67 -9.34 8.22
N THR A 114 12.58 -9.86 6.99
CA THR A 114 12.62 -11.30 6.73
C THR A 114 13.57 -11.62 5.61
N ALA A 115 14.12 -12.84 5.60
CA ALA A 115 15.01 -13.28 4.53
C ALA A 115 14.25 -14.00 3.41
N GLU A 116 13.06 -14.49 3.74
CA GLU A 116 12.27 -15.32 2.82
C GLU A 116 11.14 -14.52 2.18
N ALA A 117 10.77 -14.94 0.97
CA ALA A 117 9.62 -14.37 0.29
C ALA A 117 8.35 -14.66 1.10
N PRO A 118 7.42 -13.69 1.20
CA PRO A 118 6.13 -13.93 1.83
C PRO A 118 5.35 -15.01 1.08
N LYS A 119 4.62 -15.83 1.82
CA LYS A 119 3.76 -16.85 1.22
C LYS A 119 2.64 -16.23 0.39
N GLU A 120 2.15 -15.09 0.83
CA GLU A 120 1.10 -14.38 0.13
C GLU A 120 1.32 -12.89 0.27
N VAL A 121 1.13 -12.17 -0.82
CA VAL A 121 1.19 -10.69 -0.84
C VAL A 121 -0.05 -10.16 -1.51
N ILE A 122 -0.37 -8.90 -1.21
CA ILE A 122 -1.36 -8.14 -1.94
C ILE A 122 -0.70 -6.87 -2.46
N ILE A 123 -0.95 -6.55 -3.73
CA ILE A 123 -0.41 -5.36 -4.37
C ILE A 123 -1.59 -4.62 -4.98
N CYS A 124 -1.87 -3.43 -4.44
CA CYS A 124 -3.04 -2.64 -4.83
C CYS A 124 -2.61 -1.38 -5.56
N PRO A 125 -3.16 -1.11 -6.76
CA PRO A 125 -2.87 0.13 -7.46
C PRO A 125 -3.69 1.28 -6.90
N VAL A 126 -3.11 2.48 -6.93
CA VAL A 126 -3.80 3.73 -6.60
C VAL A 126 -3.81 4.57 -7.88
N LEU A 127 -5.00 4.89 -8.37
CA LEU A 127 -5.17 5.57 -9.65
C LEU A 127 -5.67 6.99 -9.46
N ILE A 128 -5.17 7.89 -10.32
CA ILE A 128 -5.73 9.22 -10.48
C ILE A 128 -5.93 9.41 -11.98
N ASN A 129 -7.16 9.74 -12.39
CA ASN A 129 -7.50 9.90 -13.80
C ASN A 129 -7.08 8.69 -14.64
N GLU A 130 -7.39 7.50 -14.13
CA GLU A 130 -7.11 6.21 -14.77
C GLU A 130 -5.62 5.87 -14.93
N GLN A 131 -4.75 6.65 -14.32
CA GLN A 131 -3.30 6.39 -14.32
C GLN A 131 -2.85 5.94 -12.94
N VAL A 132 -2.09 4.85 -12.88
CA VAL A 132 -1.54 4.36 -11.61
C VAL A 132 -0.40 5.28 -11.19
N ILE A 133 -0.58 5.94 -10.04
CA ILE A 133 0.41 6.87 -9.50
C ILE A 133 1.17 6.28 -8.32
N SER A 134 0.61 5.27 -7.69
CA SER A 134 1.17 4.64 -6.51
C SER A 134 0.72 3.20 -6.42
N VAL A 135 1.42 2.42 -5.61
CA VAL A 135 1.14 1.02 -5.40
C VAL A 135 1.33 0.70 -3.92
N PHE A 136 0.37 0.00 -3.32
CA PHE A 136 0.50 -0.50 -1.96
C PHE A 136 0.87 -1.98 -2.01
N PHE A 137 1.94 -2.35 -1.32
CA PHE A 137 2.39 -3.73 -1.17
C PHE A 137 2.21 -4.13 0.28
N GLY A 138 1.50 -5.22 0.54
CA GLY A 138 1.28 -5.68 1.91
C GLY A 138 1.40 -7.18 2.06
N ASP A 139 1.78 -7.63 3.25
CA ASP A 139 1.79 -9.03 3.63
C ASP A 139 1.54 -9.22 5.14
N ASN A 140 1.44 -10.46 5.55
CA ASN A 140 1.20 -10.82 6.96
C ASN A 140 2.36 -11.64 7.53
N GLN A 141 3.58 -11.25 7.22
CA GLN A 141 4.75 -11.85 7.84
C GLN A 141 5.10 -11.10 9.14
N PRO A 142 5.67 -11.77 10.13
CA PRO A 142 6.16 -13.15 10.10
C PRO A 142 5.11 -14.21 10.39
N SER A 143 3.88 -13.86 10.78
CA SER A 143 2.86 -14.84 11.12
C SER A 143 2.48 -15.76 9.95
N GLY A 144 2.54 -15.25 8.74
CA GLY A 144 2.16 -15.98 7.54
C GLY A 144 0.66 -16.19 7.38
N ARG A 145 -0.16 -15.39 8.09
CA ARG A 145 -1.63 -15.47 7.96
C ARG A 145 -2.02 -15.23 6.51
N SER A 146 -3.02 -15.96 6.03
CA SER A 146 -3.55 -15.69 4.69
C SER A 146 -4.22 -14.32 4.68
N ILE A 147 -4.20 -13.67 3.51
CA ILE A 147 -4.80 -12.36 3.34
C ILE A 147 -6.29 -12.54 3.04
N LYS A 148 -7.14 -12.10 3.96
CA LYS A 148 -8.60 -12.21 3.83
C LYS A 148 -9.27 -10.86 3.62
N ALA A 149 -8.51 -9.77 3.71
CA ALA A 149 -9.03 -8.41 3.68
C ALA A 149 -8.94 -7.76 2.30
N GLN A 150 -8.91 -8.54 1.21
CA GLN A 150 -8.77 -8.01 -0.13
C GLN A 150 -9.87 -7.00 -0.48
N GLY A 151 -11.12 -7.31 -0.15
CA GLY A 151 -12.24 -6.41 -0.40
C GLY A 151 -12.14 -5.10 0.36
N TYR A 152 -11.74 -5.19 1.63
CA TYR A 152 -11.52 -4.04 2.49
C TYR A 152 -10.41 -3.14 1.92
N LEU A 153 -9.26 -3.73 1.58
CA LEU A 153 -8.14 -3.00 1.00
C LEU A 153 -8.49 -2.37 -0.34
N GLY A 154 -9.26 -3.07 -1.17
CA GLY A 154 -9.73 -2.53 -2.44
C GLY A 154 -10.63 -1.32 -2.24
N THR A 155 -11.50 -1.37 -1.24
CA THR A 155 -12.37 -0.23 -0.90
C THR A 155 -11.54 0.95 -0.40
N LEU A 156 -10.56 0.70 0.49
CA LEU A 156 -9.66 1.75 0.95
C LEU A 156 -8.90 2.40 -0.20
N SER A 157 -8.39 1.59 -1.13
CA SER A 157 -7.64 2.11 -2.28
C SER A 157 -8.51 3.02 -3.14
N ARG A 158 -9.75 2.62 -3.41
CA ARG A 158 -10.70 3.45 -4.19
C ARG A 158 -11.02 4.75 -3.47
N LYS A 159 -11.22 4.70 -2.16
CA LYS A 159 -11.52 5.92 -1.38
C LYS A 159 -10.31 6.85 -1.32
N LEU A 160 -9.11 6.30 -1.23
CA LEU A 160 -7.88 7.10 -1.32
C LEU A 160 -7.82 7.80 -2.67
N CYS A 161 -8.09 7.09 -3.77
CA CYS A 161 -8.10 7.68 -5.11
C CYS A 161 -9.05 8.88 -5.17
N MET A 162 -10.26 8.71 -4.65
CA MET A 162 -11.26 9.80 -4.62
C MET A 162 -10.77 10.98 -3.79
N SER A 163 -10.17 10.71 -2.64
CA SER A 163 -9.63 11.75 -1.77
C SER A 163 -8.53 12.56 -2.46
N LEU A 164 -7.62 11.87 -3.14
CA LEU A 164 -6.54 12.52 -3.87
C LEU A 164 -7.07 13.37 -5.03
N GLU A 165 -8.06 12.87 -5.75
CA GLU A 165 -8.70 13.63 -6.84
C GLU A 165 -9.38 14.89 -6.32
N VAL A 166 -10.06 14.80 -5.17
CA VAL A 166 -10.68 15.96 -4.53
C VAL A 166 -9.61 16.99 -4.13
N LEU A 167 -8.50 16.54 -3.57
CA LEU A 167 -7.41 17.44 -3.20
C LEU A 167 -6.82 18.18 -4.41
N ILE A 168 -6.67 17.48 -5.52
CA ILE A 168 -6.19 18.08 -6.77
C ILE A 168 -7.17 19.15 -7.27
N LEU A 169 -8.47 18.85 -7.24
CA LEU A 169 -9.51 19.81 -7.66
C LEU A 169 -9.52 21.03 -6.76
N LYS A 170 -9.44 20.84 -5.44
CA LYS A 170 -9.37 21.96 -4.48
C LYS A 170 -8.18 22.86 -4.78
N LYS A 171 -7.03 22.28 -5.05
CA LYS A 171 -5.82 23.02 -5.36
C LYS A 171 -5.99 23.84 -6.63
N LYS A 172 -6.57 23.26 -7.68
CA LYS A 172 -6.83 23.98 -8.94
C LYS A 172 -7.78 25.15 -8.74
N ILE A 173 -8.82 24.97 -7.94
CA ILE A 173 -9.77 26.04 -7.63
C ILE A 173 -9.08 27.17 -6.89
N MET A 174 -8.22 26.85 -5.93
CA MET A 174 -7.48 27.85 -5.16
C MET A 174 -6.50 28.66 -6.01
N GLU A 175 -6.01 28.08 -7.11
CA GLU A 175 -5.07 28.73 -8.02
C GLU A 175 -5.77 29.57 -9.09
N MET A 176 -7.09 29.54 -9.15
CA MET A 176 -7.86 30.39 -10.07
C MET A 176 -7.99 31.79 -9.52
#